data_7d22061ee860b7bb401288c0ccaac283
#
_entry.id   7d22061ee860b7bb401288c0ccaac283
#
_cell.length_a   1.000
_cell.length_b   1.000
_cell.length_c   1.000
_cell.angle_alpha   90.00
_cell.angle_beta   90.00
_cell.angle_gamma   90.00
#
_symmetry.space_group_name_H-M   'P 1'
#
loop_
_entity.id
_entity.type
_entity.pdbx_description
1 polymer ?
#
loop_
_entity_poly.entity_id
_entity_poly.type
_entity_poly.pdbx_seq_one_letter_code
_entity_poly.pdbx_strand_id
1 'polypeptide(L)'
;MPAYSAKYSQLVMPDHINVVGTLFGGQMIAWVDLAAGKAAFRFLRGADVDGSVTRAIEKVEFKEPVYLGEWVNFTSTVISAGKTSFTIEVQAHAEGRKTELRLACFATVVMVSVKK
;
A
#
# COMPACT_ATOMS: atom_id res chain seq x y z
N MET A 1 7.44 2.79 -15.38
CA MET A 1 6.36 3.34 -15.68
C MET A 1 5.78 4.19 -14.70
N PRO A 2 6.33 5.28 -14.57
CA PRO A 2 6.00 6.19 -13.52
C PRO A 2 4.54 6.63 -13.52
N ALA A 3 3.90 6.63 -14.67
CA ALA A 3 2.52 7.09 -14.74
C ALA A 3 1.58 6.26 -13.91
N TYR A 4 1.93 5.02 -13.61
CA TYR A 4 1.08 4.10 -12.88
C TYR A 4 1.66 3.72 -11.54
N SER A 5 2.58 4.53 -11.04
CA SER A 5 3.17 4.35 -9.72
C SER A 5 2.81 5.50 -8.81
N ALA A 6 2.80 5.22 -7.52
CA ALA A 6 2.58 6.24 -6.50
C ALA A 6 3.42 5.93 -5.26
N LYS A 7 3.72 6.96 -4.50
CA LYS A 7 4.45 6.82 -3.24
C LYS A 7 3.61 7.39 -2.12
N TYR A 8 3.73 6.78 -0.95
CA TYR A 8 3.01 7.17 0.25
C TYR A 8 3.87 6.80 1.43
N SER A 9 3.95 7.64 2.43
CA SER A 9 4.75 7.38 3.61
C SER A 9 3.94 7.64 4.87
N GLN A 10 4.23 6.86 5.91
CA GLN A 10 3.53 6.94 7.17
C GLN A 10 4.51 6.76 8.31
N LEU A 11 4.45 7.64 9.30
CA LEU A 11 5.23 7.49 10.52
C LEU A 11 4.48 6.58 11.49
N VAL A 12 5.19 5.63 12.09
CA VAL A 12 4.59 4.72 13.06
C VAL A 12 4.50 5.43 14.41
N MET A 13 3.27 5.64 14.87
CA MET A 13 2.94 6.35 16.09
C MET A 13 2.48 5.38 17.19
N PRO A 14 2.42 5.80 18.47
CA PRO A 14 2.07 4.89 19.56
C PRO A 14 0.76 4.12 19.38
N ASP A 15 -0.26 4.75 18.78
CA ASP A 15 -1.56 4.07 18.59
C ASP A 15 -1.54 3.09 17.43
N HIS A 16 -0.43 2.95 16.72
CA HIS A 16 -0.30 2.01 15.61
C HIS A 16 0.35 0.69 16.02
N ILE A 17 0.86 0.58 17.25
CA ILE A 17 1.60 -0.60 17.65
C ILE A 17 0.76 -1.55 18.50
N ASN A 18 1.13 -2.82 18.45
CA ASN A 18 0.47 -3.88 19.19
C ASN A 18 1.10 -4.05 20.58
N VAL A 19 0.66 -5.09 21.32
CA VAL A 19 1.11 -5.31 22.69
C VAL A 19 2.59 -5.70 22.78
N VAL A 20 3.20 -6.16 21.71
CA VAL A 20 4.62 -6.52 21.71
C VAL A 20 5.51 -5.41 21.14
N GLY A 21 4.94 -4.25 20.84
CA GLY A 21 5.72 -3.07 20.42
C GLY A 21 6.01 -2.96 18.93
N THR A 22 5.33 -3.73 18.09
CA THR A 22 5.52 -3.64 16.65
C THR A 22 4.26 -3.13 15.97
N LEU A 23 4.40 -2.68 14.74
CA LEU A 23 3.27 -2.19 13.96
C LEU A 23 2.19 -3.26 13.87
N PHE A 24 0.95 -2.89 14.20
CA PHE A 24 -0.18 -3.79 14.14
C PHE A 24 -0.43 -4.19 12.68
N GLY A 25 -0.60 -5.50 12.42
CA GLY A 25 -0.76 -6.00 11.06
C GLY A 25 -1.94 -5.39 10.32
N GLY A 26 -3.07 -5.22 11.00
CA GLY A 26 -4.25 -4.59 10.40
C GLY A 26 -3.98 -3.14 9.98
N GLN A 27 -3.13 -2.43 10.74
CA GLN A 27 -2.76 -1.07 10.37
C GLN A 27 -1.88 -1.07 9.11
N MET A 28 -0.96 -2.02 9.01
CA MET A 28 -0.14 -2.15 7.80
C MET A 28 -1.04 -2.39 6.58
N ILE A 29 -2.02 -3.28 6.72
CA ILE A 29 -2.94 -3.59 5.61
C ILE A 29 -3.77 -2.37 5.24
N ALA A 30 -4.24 -1.60 6.23
CA ALA A 30 -4.98 -0.37 5.94
C ALA A 30 -4.13 0.61 5.13
N TRP A 31 -2.86 0.75 5.47
CA TRP A 31 -1.95 1.62 4.73
C TRP A 31 -1.61 1.06 3.34
N VAL A 32 -1.50 -0.25 3.21
CA VAL A 32 -1.31 -0.90 1.91
C VAL A 32 -2.49 -0.57 1.00
N ASP A 33 -3.70 -0.65 1.52
CA ASP A 33 -4.90 -0.35 0.75
C ASP A 33 -4.93 1.12 0.34
N LEU A 34 -4.55 2.01 1.24
CA LEU A 34 -4.49 3.44 0.95
C LEU A 34 -3.43 3.75 -0.11
N ALA A 35 -2.26 3.11 0.00
CA ALA A 35 -1.19 3.28 -0.99
C ALA A 35 -1.62 2.78 -2.37
N ALA A 36 -2.31 1.64 -2.42
CA ALA A 36 -2.87 1.12 -3.67
C ALA A 36 -3.89 2.09 -4.25
N GLY A 37 -4.73 2.68 -3.37
CA GLY A 37 -5.72 3.66 -3.80
C GLY A 37 -5.11 4.88 -4.47
N LYS A 38 -3.93 5.30 -4.01
CA LYS A 38 -3.25 6.43 -4.63
C LYS A 38 -2.76 6.09 -6.04
N ALA A 39 -2.24 4.87 -6.25
CA ALA A 39 -1.85 4.43 -7.59
C ALA A 39 -3.07 4.31 -8.48
N ALA A 40 -4.19 3.79 -7.95
CA ALA A 40 -5.44 3.71 -8.68
C ALA A 40 -5.93 5.09 -9.11
N PHE A 41 -5.85 6.07 -8.21
CA PHE A 41 -6.23 7.43 -8.50
C PHE A 41 -5.45 7.97 -9.71
N ARG A 42 -4.14 7.75 -9.74
CA ARG A 42 -3.30 8.18 -10.86
C ARG A 42 -3.62 7.41 -12.14
N PHE A 43 -3.80 6.11 -12.02
CA PHE A 43 -4.08 5.23 -13.15
C PHE A 43 -5.38 5.61 -13.86
N LEU A 44 -6.39 5.98 -13.08
CA LEU A 44 -7.71 6.30 -13.62
C LEU A 44 -7.89 7.78 -13.99
N ARG A 45 -6.84 8.57 -13.85
CA ARG A 45 -6.91 9.99 -14.16
C ARG A 45 -7.32 10.18 -15.63
N GLY A 46 -8.38 10.92 -15.85
CA GLY A 46 -8.90 11.17 -17.20
C GLY A 46 -9.83 10.09 -17.73
N ALA A 47 -9.98 8.97 -17.02
CA ALA A 47 -10.91 7.93 -17.43
C ALA A 47 -12.35 8.33 -17.04
N ASP A 48 -13.31 7.81 -17.79
CA ASP A 48 -14.73 8.10 -17.53
C ASP A 48 -15.27 7.14 -16.47
N VAL A 49 -14.79 7.29 -15.24
CA VAL A 49 -15.23 6.51 -14.09
C VAL A 49 -15.33 7.42 -12.89
N ASP A 50 -16.07 7.01 -11.86
CA ASP A 50 -16.21 7.79 -10.65
C ASP A 50 -15.05 7.51 -9.66
N GLY A 51 -14.43 6.36 -9.78
CA GLY A 51 -13.32 5.98 -8.92
C GLY A 51 -13.11 4.49 -8.97
N SER A 52 -12.54 3.95 -7.88
CA SER A 52 -12.31 2.52 -7.78
C SER A 52 -12.56 2.04 -6.35
N VAL A 53 -12.79 0.74 -6.23
CA VAL A 53 -12.95 0.10 -4.93
C VAL A 53 -12.02 -1.11 -4.87
N THR A 54 -11.58 -1.45 -3.66
CA THR A 54 -10.75 -2.62 -3.44
C THR A 54 -11.63 -3.87 -3.51
N ARG A 55 -11.25 -4.81 -4.35
CA ARG A 55 -11.97 -6.06 -4.47
C ARG A 55 -11.30 -7.18 -3.69
N ALA A 56 -9.98 -7.19 -3.65
CA ALA A 56 -9.22 -8.22 -2.95
C ALA A 56 -7.82 -7.73 -2.62
N ILE A 57 -7.30 -8.19 -1.51
CA ILE A 57 -5.89 -8.01 -1.18
C ILE A 57 -5.30 -9.40 -1.09
N GLU A 58 -4.33 -9.67 -1.94
CA GLU A 58 -3.77 -11.00 -2.10
C GLU A 58 -2.29 -11.02 -1.77
N LYS A 59 -1.80 -12.19 -1.45
CA LYS A 59 -0.35 -12.40 -1.26
C LYS A 59 0.28 -11.45 -0.25
N VAL A 60 -0.45 -11.12 0.80
CA VAL A 60 0.12 -10.26 1.84
C VAL A 60 1.22 -11.03 2.55
N GLU A 61 2.42 -10.48 2.52
CA GLU A 61 3.56 -11.08 3.19
C GLU A 61 4.18 -10.07 4.13
N PHE A 62 4.19 -10.40 5.42
CA PHE A 62 4.86 -9.60 6.43
C PHE A 62 6.28 -10.14 6.57
N LYS A 63 7.24 -9.37 6.07
CA LYS A 63 8.63 -9.82 5.99
C LYS A 63 9.44 -9.50 7.25
N GLU A 64 9.25 -8.31 7.78
CA GLU A 64 10.02 -7.80 8.92
C GLU A 64 9.12 -7.02 9.85
N PRO A 65 9.35 -7.08 11.16
CA PRO A 65 8.60 -6.23 12.07
C PRO A 65 8.96 -4.77 11.87
N VAL A 66 8.01 -3.89 12.16
CA VAL A 66 8.19 -2.45 12.07
C VAL A 66 7.97 -1.88 13.47
N TYR A 67 8.78 -0.91 13.86
CA TYR A 67 8.80 -0.42 15.24
C TYR A 67 8.34 1.03 15.34
N LEU A 68 7.95 1.40 16.56
CA LEU A 68 7.57 2.77 16.87
C LEU A 68 8.64 3.75 16.42
N GLY A 69 8.21 4.83 15.78
CA GLY A 69 9.12 5.89 15.33
C GLY A 69 9.77 5.64 13.99
N GLU A 70 9.53 4.49 13.38
CA GLU A 70 10.04 4.23 12.03
C GLU A 70 9.09 4.81 10.99
N TRP A 71 9.65 5.16 9.83
CA TRP A 71 8.86 5.52 8.67
C TRP A 71 8.61 4.28 7.84
N VAL A 72 7.39 4.15 7.33
CA VAL A 72 7.07 3.12 6.35
C VAL A 72 6.81 3.83 5.03
N ASN A 73 7.59 3.48 4.03
CA ASN A 73 7.53 4.08 2.71
C ASN A 73 6.92 3.07 1.74
N PHE A 74 5.79 3.43 1.17
CA PHE A 74 5.05 2.55 0.26
C PHE A 74 5.29 2.97 -1.17
N THR A 75 5.57 2.00 -2.02
CA THR A 75 5.61 2.19 -3.46
C THR A 75 4.53 1.27 -4.05
N SER A 76 3.57 1.84 -4.74
CA SER A 76 2.50 1.08 -5.35
C SER A 76 2.56 1.28 -6.86
N THR A 77 2.38 0.18 -7.61
CA THR A 77 2.52 0.20 -9.06
C THR A 77 1.43 -0.67 -9.69
N VAL A 78 0.74 -0.14 -10.67
CA VAL A 78 -0.22 -0.94 -11.44
C VAL A 78 0.57 -1.89 -12.33
N ILE A 79 0.38 -3.19 -12.15
CA ILE A 79 1.16 -4.21 -12.87
C ILE A 79 0.35 -4.91 -13.94
N SER A 80 -0.98 -4.85 -13.90
CA SER A 80 -1.82 -5.40 -14.95
C SER A 80 -3.20 -4.76 -14.89
N ALA A 81 -3.90 -4.77 -16.01
CA ALA A 81 -5.23 -4.20 -16.08
C ALA A 81 -6.07 -5.01 -17.05
N GLY A 82 -7.31 -5.29 -16.66
CA GLY A 82 -8.33 -5.88 -17.50
C GLY A 82 -9.33 -4.82 -17.92
N LYS A 83 -10.55 -5.24 -18.21
CA LYS A 83 -11.58 -4.35 -18.68
C LYS A 83 -12.03 -3.36 -17.60
N THR A 84 -12.31 -3.84 -16.42
CA THR A 84 -12.72 -3.00 -15.29
C THR A 84 -11.87 -3.23 -14.05
N SER A 85 -11.11 -4.31 -13.98
CA SER A 85 -10.25 -4.60 -12.85
C SER A 85 -8.79 -4.33 -13.19
N PHE A 86 -8.00 -4.01 -12.19
CA PHE A 86 -6.57 -3.83 -12.35
C PHE A 86 -5.87 -4.23 -11.05
N THR A 87 -4.62 -4.63 -11.18
CA THR A 87 -3.86 -5.19 -10.08
C THR A 87 -2.70 -4.26 -9.75
N ILE A 88 -2.54 -3.99 -8.46
CA ILE A 88 -1.51 -3.09 -7.96
C ILE A 88 -0.60 -3.86 -7.02
N GLU A 89 0.70 -3.76 -7.27
CA GLU A 89 1.70 -4.32 -6.38
C GLU A 89 2.13 -3.23 -5.41
N VAL A 90 2.16 -3.56 -4.12
CA VAL A 90 2.55 -2.62 -3.08
C VAL A 90 3.75 -3.18 -2.32
N GLN A 91 4.80 -2.39 -2.22
CA GLN A 91 5.96 -2.71 -1.42
C GLN A 91 6.07 -1.68 -0.31
N ALA A 92 6.22 -2.15 0.92
CA ALA A 92 6.38 -1.29 2.08
C ALA A 92 7.77 -1.48 2.67
N HIS A 93 8.57 -0.42 2.64
CA HIS A 93 9.91 -0.43 3.22
C HIS A 93 9.91 0.39 4.51
N ALA A 94 10.49 -0.16 5.56
CA ALA A 94 10.59 0.53 6.84
C ALA A 94 12.01 0.98 7.08
N GLU A 95 12.16 2.13 7.73
CA GLU A 95 13.46 2.67 8.11
C GLU A 95 13.33 3.54 9.35
N GLY A 96 14.35 3.53 10.17
CA GLY A 96 14.41 4.36 11.36
C GLY A 96 15.76 5.04 11.47
N ARG A 97 15.90 5.89 12.48
CA ARG A 97 17.17 6.59 12.68
C ARG A 97 18.33 5.65 12.97
N LYS A 98 18.02 4.50 13.57
CA LYS A 98 19.03 3.52 13.97
C LYS A 98 18.80 2.16 13.35
N THR A 99 17.87 2.06 12.40
CA THR A 99 17.55 0.79 11.75
C THR A 99 17.68 0.96 10.25
N GLU A 100 18.09 -0.11 9.58
CA GLU A 100 18.31 -0.07 8.14
C GLU A 100 16.99 -0.10 7.38
N LEU A 101 17.01 0.49 6.19
CA LEU A 101 15.91 0.39 5.24
C LEU A 101 15.76 -1.07 4.83
N ARG A 102 14.56 -1.59 4.95
CA ARG A 102 14.29 -3.00 4.64
C ARG A 102 12.86 -3.18 4.13
N LEU A 103 12.66 -4.22 3.34
CA LEU A 103 11.31 -4.56 2.88
C LEU A 103 10.56 -5.20 4.05
N ALA A 104 9.51 -4.53 4.50
CA ALA A 104 8.74 -4.98 5.67
C ALA A 104 7.46 -5.71 5.26
N CYS A 105 6.85 -5.32 4.13
CA CYS A 105 5.61 -5.94 3.70
C CYS A 105 5.49 -5.86 2.19
N PHE A 106 4.89 -6.89 1.62
CA PHE A 106 4.60 -6.95 0.20
C PHE A 106 3.15 -7.40 0.04
N ALA A 107 2.42 -6.81 -0.89
CA ALA A 107 1.04 -7.21 -1.13
C ALA A 107 0.63 -6.92 -2.56
N THR A 108 -0.40 -7.62 -3.00
CA THR A 108 -1.03 -7.39 -4.29
C THR A 108 -2.48 -7.01 -4.02
N VAL A 109 -2.92 -5.91 -4.58
CA VAL A 109 -4.28 -5.39 -4.38
C VAL A 109 -4.99 -5.38 -5.72
N VAL A 110 -6.16 -6.00 -5.77
CA VAL A 110 -7.00 -5.99 -6.96
C VAL A 110 -8.09 -4.96 -6.75
N MET A 111 -8.18 -4.01 -7.67
CA MET A 111 -9.17 -2.95 -7.62
C MET A 111 -10.07 -2.99 -8.84
N VAL A 112 -11.25 -2.46 -8.71
CA VAL A 112 -12.24 -2.44 -9.78
C VAL A 112 -12.70 -1.00 -9.96
N SER A 113 -12.71 -0.53 -11.21
CA SER A 113 -13.24 0.81 -11.51
C SER A 113 -14.75 0.81 -11.39
N VAL A 114 -15.29 1.93 -10.93
CA VAL A 114 -16.72 2.06 -10.65
C VAL A 114 -17.24 3.29 -11.38
N LYS A 115 -18.39 3.12 -12.04
CA LYS A 115 -19.11 4.22 -12.64
C LYS A 115 -20.58 4.11 -12.22
N LYS A 116 -21.07 5.19 -11.63
CA LYS A 116 -22.47 5.25 -11.18
C LYS A 116 -23.41 5.69 -12.30
#